data_8055325a23b2092e781d8f9f37b4fd75
#
_entry.id   8055325a23b2092e781d8f9f37b4fd75
#
_cell.length_a   1.000
_cell.length_b   1.000
_cell.length_c   1.000
_cell.angle_alpha   90.00
_cell.angle_beta   90.00
_cell.angle_gamma   90.00
#
_symmetry.space_group_name_H-M   'P 1'
#
loop_
_entity.id
_entity.type
_entity.pdbx_description
1 polymer ?
#
loop_
_entity_poly.entity_id
_entity_poly.type
_entity_poly.pdbx_seq_one_letter_code
_entity_poly.pdbx_strand_id
1 'polypeptide(L)'
;HLPESHLAATKSLERLTFDEALALQLLLARRRHQFESLHTTPRLFRSGGLLEIFDNNLPFELTAGQIEVGNEIESDMKSQRPMHRLLQGEVGSGKTIVALRALLAVVDTGGQGALLAPTEVLAAQHFRSISATLGELATAGMLGGSDRATRVVLLTGSTPAPARKEVLAQIKDGSAGIVIGTHALLSEGVDFADLGLIVVDEQHRFGVEQRDALKLKAQLPPHLLVMTATPIPRTVAMTVFGDLDISTLTELPKGRSPITTHVIHEVEKPHYVERAWERILEEVSKGAQAYVVAPRIESSEKDGDESREHAHSVESLYQFLTQGPLRSLRVGLLHGKLTSEEKDRIMRSFAQGDIDCLVATTVIEVGVDVPNATVMVIADADRFGISQLHQLRGRVGRGAKPGLCLLLTTVDEQSAAMERLQAVARSVDGFELARVDLDQRREGDVLGASQSGSRSHLRLLRVLRDESMIEDARIDATTIL
;
A
#
# COMPACT_ATOMS: atom_id res chain seq x y z
N HIS A 1 35.69 -19.53 -23.96
CA HIS A 1 36.16 -18.67 -25.05
C HIS A 1 36.23 -17.22 -24.56
N LEU A 2 37.45 -16.65 -24.58
CA LEU A 2 37.64 -15.22 -24.32
C LEU A 2 37.23 -14.44 -25.59
N PRO A 3 36.50 -13.33 -25.48
CA PRO A 3 36.09 -12.54 -26.64
C PRO A 3 37.33 -11.91 -27.32
N GLU A 4 37.36 -12.03 -28.66
CA GLU A 4 38.51 -11.59 -29.49
C GLU A 4 38.54 -10.06 -29.66
N SER A 5 37.48 -9.35 -29.31
CA SER A 5 37.38 -7.88 -29.40
C SER A 5 36.43 -7.33 -28.34
N HIS A 6 36.53 -6.04 -28.06
CA HIS A 6 35.59 -5.33 -27.15
C HIS A 6 34.14 -5.44 -27.65
N LEU A 7 33.92 -5.38 -28.95
CA LEU A 7 32.60 -5.52 -29.59
C LEU A 7 32.04 -6.92 -29.40
N ALA A 8 32.89 -7.96 -29.50
CA ALA A 8 32.49 -9.35 -29.29
C ALA A 8 32.15 -9.58 -27.79
N ALA A 9 32.88 -8.95 -26.87
CA ALA A 9 32.57 -8.99 -25.44
C ALA A 9 31.21 -8.37 -25.13
N THR A 10 30.91 -7.19 -25.69
CA THR A 10 29.63 -6.52 -25.49
C THR A 10 28.45 -7.34 -26.02
N LYS A 11 28.56 -7.88 -27.26
CA LYS A 11 27.51 -8.73 -27.82
C LYS A 11 27.30 -10.04 -27.03
N SER A 12 28.40 -10.60 -26.49
CA SER A 12 28.29 -11.80 -25.65
C SER A 12 27.60 -11.48 -24.31
N LEU A 13 27.88 -10.31 -23.73
CA LEU A 13 27.22 -9.86 -22.51
C LEU A 13 25.73 -9.60 -22.75
N GLU A 14 25.36 -8.89 -23.83
CA GLU A 14 23.96 -8.67 -24.22
C GLU A 14 23.21 -9.99 -24.39
N ARG A 15 23.84 -10.98 -25.05
CA ARG A 15 23.23 -12.30 -25.21
C ARG A 15 23.01 -13.02 -23.88
N LEU A 16 23.99 -12.99 -22.97
CA LEU A 16 23.86 -13.63 -21.66
C LEU A 16 22.80 -12.91 -20.79
N THR A 17 22.72 -11.58 -20.90
CA THR A 17 21.68 -10.80 -20.22
C THR A 17 20.28 -11.14 -20.74
N PHE A 18 20.15 -11.30 -22.08
CA PHE A 18 18.89 -11.76 -22.67
C PHE A 18 18.52 -13.19 -22.25
N ASP A 19 19.48 -14.11 -22.19
CA ASP A 19 19.23 -15.49 -21.75
C ASP A 19 18.76 -15.52 -20.28
N GLU A 20 19.31 -14.64 -19.41
CA GLU A 20 18.84 -14.47 -18.02
C GLU A 20 17.41 -13.89 -17.96
N ALA A 21 17.11 -12.87 -18.78
CA ALA A 21 15.77 -12.30 -18.91
C ALA A 21 14.77 -13.35 -19.41
N LEU A 22 15.13 -14.11 -20.45
CA LEU A 22 14.28 -15.15 -21.03
C LEU A 22 14.00 -16.28 -20.03
N ALA A 23 15.00 -16.73 -19.28
CA ALA A 23 14.81 -17.75 -18.24
C ALA A 23 13.82 -17.29 -17.17
N LEU A 24 13.92 -16.01 -16.71
CA LEU A 24 12.98 -15.41 -15.78
C LEU A 24 11.57 -15.34 -16.39
N GLN A 25 11.43 -14.82 -17.61
CA GLN A 25 10.14 -14.66 -18.28
C GLN A 25 9.49 -16.00 -18.58
N LEU A 26 10.23 -17.04 -18.93
CA LEU A 26 9.72 -18.41 -19.08
C LEU A 26 9.15 -18.97 -17.76
N LEU A 27 9.84 -18.73 -16.64
CA LEU A 27 9.34 -19.14 -15.33
C LEU A 27 8.01 -18.44 -14.97
N LEU A 28 7.92 -17.14 -15.24
CA LEU A 28 6.71 -16.34 -15.01
C LEU A 28 5.58 -16.74 -15.95
N ALA A 29 5.87 -16.91 -17.24
CA ALA A 29 4.92 -17.36 -18.25
C ALA A 29 4.38 -18.76 -17.93
N ARG A 30 5.23 -19.69 -17.47
CA ARG A 30 4.80 -21.02 -17.02
C ARG A 30 3.85 -20.93 -15.82
N ARG A 31 4.14 -20.10 -14.84
CA ARG A 31 3.24 -19.86 -13.71
C ARG A 31 1.90 -19.30 -14.19
N ARG A 32 1.95 -18.29 -15.06
CA ARG A 32 0.75 -17.71 -15.67
C ARG A 32 -0.09 -18.75 -16.38
N HIS A 33 0.52 -19.58 -17.23
CA HIS A 33 -0.17 -20.66 -17.95
C HIS A 33 -0.80 -21.70 -16.99
N GLN A 34 -0.14 -22.02 -15.87
CA GLN A 34 -0.73 -22.87 -14.82
C GLN A 34 -1.98 -22.24 -14.19
N PHE A 35 -2.00 -20.93 -13.98
CA PHE A 35 -3.19 -20.24 -13.47
C PHE A 35 -4.29 -20.12 -14.53
N GLU A 36 -3.94 -19.85 -15.77
CA GLU A 36 -4.90 -19.78 -16.88
C GLU A 36 -5.57 -21.12 -17.20
N SER A 37 -4.96 -22.24 -16.82
CA SER A 37 -5.56 -23.57 -16.94
C SER A 37 -6.60 -23.88 -15.85
N LEU A 38 -6.66 -23.10 -14.78
CA LEU A 38 -7.64 -23.27 -13.73
C LEU A 38 -9.00 -22.73 -14.16
N HIS A 39 -10.07 -23.34 -13.64
CA HIS A 39 -11.44 -22.89 -13.87
C HIS A 39 -11.99 -22.23 -12.62
N THR A 40 -12.71 -21.14 -12.81
CA THR A 40 -13.42 -20.41 -11.75
C THR A 40 -14.88 -20.16 -12.13
N THR A 41 -15.68 -19.72 -11.17
CA THR A 41 -17.05 -19.29 -11.42
C THR A 41 -17.05 -17.89 -12.04
N PRO A 42 -17.53 -17.70 -13.29
CA PRO A 42 -17.68 -16.36 -13.86
C PRO A 42 -18.60 -15.48 -13.01
N ARG A 43 -18.19 -14.23 -12.80
CA ARG A 43 -18.95 -13.25 -12.02
C ARG A 43 -19.49 -12.18 -12.96
N LEU A 44 -20.74 -12.40 -13.40
CA LEU A 44 -21.38 -11.51 -14.38
C LEU A 44 -22.04 -10.34 -13.65
N PHE A 45 -21.77 -9.14 -14.11
CA PHE A 45 -22.45 -7.93 -13.62
C PHE A 45 -23.94 -8.00 -13.96
N ARG A 46 -24.79 -7.69 -12.98
CA ARG A 46 -26.24 -7.76 -13.12
C ARG A 46 -26.83 -6.36 -13.22
N SER A 47 -27.62 -6.10 -14.25
CA SER A 47 -28.42 -4.88 -14.31
C SER A 47 -29.44 -4.87 -13.17
N GLY A 48 -29.60 -3.73 -12.51
CA GLY A 48 -30.42 -3.57 -11.30
C GLY A 48 -29.82 -4.24 -10.06
N GLY A 49 -28.57 -4.69 -10.11
CA GLY A 49 -27.85 -5.30 -8.98
C GLY A 49 -27.37 -4.29 -7.95
N LEU A 50 -26.73 -4.83 -6.92
CA LEU A 50 -26.17 -4.05 -5.80
C LEU A 50 -25.08 -3.07 -6.29
N LEU A 51 -24.24 -3.49 -7.24
CA LEU A 51 -23.20 -2.64 -7.84
C LEU A 51 -23.80 -1.44 -8.57
N GLU A 52 -24.84 -1.62 -9.39
CA GLU A 52 -25.47 -0.51 -10.11
C GLU A 52 -26.17 0.47 -9.16
N ILE A 53 -26.82 -0.04 -8.11
CA ILE A 53 -27.41 0.80 -7.06
C ILE A 53 -26.31 1.59 -6.34
N PHE A 54 -25.19 0.95 -6.03
CA PHE A 54 -24.05 1.59 -5.40
C PHE A 54 -23.46 2.71 -6.28
N ASP A 55 -23.20 2.43 -7.55
CA ASP A 55 -22.65 3.41 -8.49
C ASP A 55 -23.56 4.64 -8.65
N ASN A 56 -24.89 4.45 -8.69
CA ASN A 56 -25.86 5.52 -8.76
C ASN A 56 -25.95 6.37 -7.47
N ASN A 57 -25.57 5.82 -6.33
CA ASN A 57 -25.60 6.49 -5.02
C ASN A 57 -24.26 7.10 -4.61
N LEU A 58 -23.20 6.98 -5.43
CA LEU A 58 -21.91 7.58 -5.12
C LEU A 58 -22.03 9.12 -5.03
N PRO A 59 -21.49 9.75 -3.98
CA PRO A 59 -21.53 11.21 -3.82
C PRO A 59 -20.52 11.95 -4.73
N PHE A 60 -19.84 11.25 -5.62
CA PHE A 60 -18.84 11.77 -6.55
C PHE A 60 -18.83 10.94 -7.83
N GLU A 61 -18.31 11.52 -8.90
CA GLU A 61 -18.10 10.84 -10.17
C GLU A 61 -16.78 10.05 -10.14
N LEU A 62 -16.79 8.85 -10.72
CA LEU A 62 -15.57 8.08 -10.94
C LEU A 62 -14.68 8.78 -11.98
N THR A 63 -13.38 8.72 -11.80
CA THR A 63 -12.43 9.22 -12.80
C THR A 63 -12.40 8.29 -14.03
N ALA A 64 -11.91 8.80 -15.16
CA ALA A 64 -11.79 7.99 -16.39
C ALA A 64 -10.93 6.75 -16.17
N GLY A 65 -9.82 6.87 -15.45
CA GLY A 65 -8.96 5.74 -15.11
C GLY A 65 -9.63 4.72 -14.18
N GLN A 66 -10.48 5.16 -13.23
CA GLN A 66 -11.24 4.24 -12.37
C GLN A 66 -12.29 3.45 -13.17
N ILE A 67 -12.91 4.10 -14.16
CA ILE A 67 -13.86 3.45 -15.06
C ILE A 67 -13.16 2.43 -15.96
N GLU A 68 -12.03 2.82 -16.57
CA GLU A 68 -11.23 1.95 -17.44
C GLU A 68 -10.77 0.69 -16.70
N VAL A 69 -10.13 0.86 -15.55
CA VAL A 69 -9.68 -0.26 -14.71
C VAL A 69 -10.86 -1.10 -14.21
N GLY A 70 -12.00 -0.47 -13.90
CA GLY A 70 -13.23 -1.17 -13.57
C GLY A 70 -13.69 -2.10 -14.69
N ASN A 71 -13.63 -1.64 -15.95
CA ASN A 71 -13.99 -2.42 -17.14
C ASN A 71 -13.00 -3.58 -17.39
N GLU A 72 -11.69 -3.36 -17.16
CA GLU A 72 -10.69 -4.43 -17.22
C GLU A 72 -10.99 -5.56 -16.23
N ILE A 73 -11.25 -5.19 -14.96
CA ILE A 73 -11.60 -6.13 -13.89
C ILE A 73 -12.90 -6.87 -14.24
N GLU A 74 -13.91 -6.15 -14.73
CA GLU A 74 -15.18 -6.73 -15.17
C GLU A 74 -14.99 -7.76 -16.28
N SER A 75 -14.15 -7.44 -17.29
CA SER A 75 -13.83 -8.34 -18.40
C SER A 75 -13.16 -9.62 -17.89
N ASP A 76 -12.21 -9.51 -16.98
CA ASP A 76 -11.53 -10.67 -16.39
C ASP A 76 -12.48 -11.53 -15.57
N MET A 77 -13.34 -10.91 -14.74
CA MET A 77 -14.26 -11.62 -13.85
C MET A 77 -15.41 -12.33 -14.60
N LYS A 78 -15.71 -11.91 -15.83
CA LYS A 78 -16.65 -12.61 -16.74
C LYS A 78 -16.06 -13.90 -17.32
N SER A 79 -14.75 -14.06 -17.27
CA SER A 79 -14.05 -15.22 -17.79
C SER A 79 -14.24 -16.44 -16.89
N GLN A 80 -14.13 -17.64 -17.47
CA GLN A 80 -14.01 -18.90 -16.72
C GLN A 80 -12.61 -19.11 -16.11
N ARG A 81 -11.68 -18.19 -16.37
CA ARG A 81 -10.32 -18.22 -15.81
C ARG A 81 -10.24 -17.27 -14.62
N PRO A 82 -9.55 -17.66 -13.54
CA PRO A 82 -9.40 -16.76 -12.39
C PRO A 82 -8.60 -15.51 -12.79
N MET A 83 -9.13 -14.33 -12.49
CA MET A 83 -8.40 -13.08 -12.62
C MET A 83 -7.22 -13.07 -11.64
N HIS A 84 -6.06 -12.68 -12.12
CA HIS A 84 -4.88 -12.39 -11.30
C HIS A 84 -4.36 -11.01 -11.67
N ARG A 85 -4.75 -9.97 -10.91
CA ARG A 85 -4.48 -8.58 -11.29
C ARG A 85 -3.84 -7.78 -10.16
N LEU A 86 -2.84 -6.97 -10.51
CA LEU A 86 -2.23 -5.95 -9.66
C LEU A 86 -2.83 -4.58 -10.01
N LEU A 87 -3.48 -3.96 -9.05
CA LEU A 87 -3.98 -2.59 -9.11
C LEU A 87 -3.01 -1.67 -8.39
N GLN A 88 -2.26 -0.89 -9.14
CA GLN A 88 -1.35 0.09 -8.57
C GLN A 88 -1.84 1.52 -8.79
N GLY A 89 -1.42 2.42 -7.91
CA GLY A 89 -1.76 3.83 -8.00
C GLY A 89 -1.37 4.54 -6.71
N GLU A 90 -1.27 5.84 -6.78
CA GLU A 90 -0.91 6.64 -5.62
C GLU A 90 -1.89 6.52 -4.46
N VAL A 91 -1.44 6.93 -3.27
CA VAL A 91 -2.31 7.07 -2.09
C VAL A 91 -3.43 8.06 -2.42
N GLY A 92 -4.68 7.62 -2.27
CA GLY A 92 -5.84 8.45 -2.58
C GLY A 92 -6.31 8.40 -4.05
N SER A 93 -5.73 7.56 -4.93
CA SER A 93 -6.21 7.37 -6.31
C SER A 93 -7.57 6.65 -6.41
N GLY A 94 -8.10 6.16 -5.29
CA GLY A 94 -9.40 5.49 -5.25
C GLY A 94 -9.36 3.98 -5.51
N LYS A 95 -8.21 3.31 -5.30
CA LYS A 95 -8.09 1.85 -5.42
C LYS A 95 -9.16 1.09 -4.63
N THR A 96 -9.49 1.57 -3.42
CA THR A 96 -10.51 0.95 -2.56
C THR A 96 -11.90 0.98 -3.19
N ILE A 97 -12.28 2.04 -3.91
CA ILE A 97 -13.56 2.12 -4.63
C ILE A 97 -13.60 1.12 -5.78
N VAL A 98 -12.52 1.00 -6.54
CA VAL A 98 -12.42 0.01 -7.63
C VAL A 98 -12.53 -1.41 -7.08
N ALA A 99 -11.83 -1.70 -5.98
CA ALA A 99 -11.92 -3.01 -5.30
C ALA A 99 -13.31 -3.28 -4.72
N LEU A 100 -13.97 -2.26 -4.13
CA LEU A 100 -15.33 -2.39 -3.60
C LEU A 100 -16.32 -2.71 -4.72
N ARG A 101 -16.23 -2.06 -5.88
CA ARG A 101 -17.07 -2.38 -7.05
C ARG A 101 -16.89 -3.83 -7.50
N ALA A 102 -15.66 -4.34 -7.51
CA ALA A 102 -15.39 -5.75 -7.82
C ALA A 102 -15.98 -6.71 -6.75
N LEU A 103 -15.88 -6.36 -5.46
CA LEU A 103 -16.50 -7.12 -4.37
C LEU A 103 -18.03 -7.15 -4.51
N LEU A 104 -18.67 -6.03 -4.84
CA LEU A 104 -20.12 -5.95 -5.04
C LEU A 104 -20.58 -6.78 -6.24
N ALA A 105 -19.80 -6.83 -7.31
CA ALA A 105 -20.08 -7.69 -8.45
C ALA A 105 -20.11 -9.18 -8.09
N VAL A 106 -19.21 -9.61 -7.21
CA VAL A 106 -19.20 -10.98 -6.67
C VAL A 106 -20.45 -11.23 -5.83
N VAL A 107 -20.82 -10.30 -4.96
CA VAL A 107 -22.02 -10.39 -4.12
C VAL A 107 -23.28 -10.47 -4.97
N ASP A 108 -23.38 -9.69 -6.03
CA ASP A 108 -24.51 -9.74 -6.98
C ASP A 108 -24.70 -11.13 -7.63
N THR A 109 -23.66 -11.92 -7.71
CA THR A 109 -23.71 -13.29 -8.24
C THR A 109 -23.92 -14.35 -7.15
N GLY A 110 -24.15 -13.93 -5.91
CA GLY A 110 -24.35 -14.82 -4.75
C GLY A 110 -23.07 -15.32 -4.13
N GLY A 111 -21.91 -14.82 -4.58
CA GLY A 111 -20.61 -15.16 -3.99
C GLY A 111 -20.21 -14.23 -2.85
N GLN A 112 -19.05 -14.51 -2.26
CA GLN A 112 -18.45 -13.75 -1.18
C GLN A 112 -17.10 -13.17 -1.62
N GLY A 113 -16.79 -11.96 -1.14
CA GLY A 113 -15.50 -11.33 -1.35
C GLY A 113 -14.75 -11.15 -0.03
N ALA A 114 -13.44 -11.42 -0.04
CA ALA A 114 -12.55 -11.20 1.10
C ALA A 114 -11.58 -10.06 0.82
N LEU A 115 -11.44 -9.10 1.77
CA LEU A 115 -10.44 -8.06 1.74
C LEU A 115 -9.44 -8.27 2.89
N LEU A 116 -8.18 -8.53 2.51
CA LEU A 116 -7.08 -8.71 3.44
C LEU A 116 -6.33 -7.41 3.62
N ALA A 117 -6.20 -6.97 4.87
CA ALA A 117 -5.36 -5.86 5.26
C ALA A 117 -4.17 -6.35 6.10
N PRO A 118 -2.97 -5.74 5.99
CA PRO A 118 -1.77 -6.20 6.68
C PRO A 118 -1.81 -6.00 8.20
N THR A 119 -2.66 -5.10 8.68
CA THR A 119 -2.81 -4.80 10.12
C THR A 119 -4.27 -4.71 10.52
N GLU A 120 -4.56 -4.93 11.81
CA GLU A 120 -5.92 -4.81 12.36
C GLU A 120 -6.46 -3.39 12.25
N VAL A 121 -5.60 -2.38 12.40
CA VAL A 121 -5.95 -0.97 12.23
C VAL A 121 -6.48 -0.70 10.83
N LEU A 122 -5.78 -1.17 9.80
CA LEU A 122 -6.23 -1.05 8.41
C LEU A 122 -7.49 -1.86 8.12
N ALA A 123 -7.59 -3.08 8.64
CA ALA A 123 -8.80 -3.87 8.48
C ALA A 123 -10.01 -3.15 9.08
N ALA A 124 -9.88 -2.59 10.29
CA ALA A 124 -10.92 -1.80 10.93
C ALA A 124 -11.22 -0.49 10.18
N GLN A 125 -10.22 0.13 9.55
CA GLN A 125 -10.41 1.30 8.72
C GLN A 125 -11.19 0.95 7.43
N HIS A 126 -10.79 -0.10 6.72
CA HIS A 126 -11.52 -0.58 5.54
C HIS A 126 -12.97 -0.93 5.89
N PHE A 127 -13.17 -1.64 7.02
CA PHE A 127 -14.51 -1.97 7.48
C PHE A 127 -15.37 -0.73 7.69
N ARG A 128 -14.86 0.28 8.40
CA ARG A 128 -15.60 1.54 8.65
C ARG A 128 -15.84 2.32 7.36
N SER A 129 -14.82 2.48 6.54
CA SER A 129 -14.91 3.23 5.27
C SER A 129 -15.87 2.55 4.30
N ILE A 130 -15.75 1.24 4.08
CA ILE A 130 -16.62 0.48 3.18
C ILE A 130 -18.06 0.48 3.70
N SER A 131 -18.28 0.25 5.00
CA SER A 131 -19.63 0.29 5.58
C SER A 131 -20.25 1.68 5.46
N ALA A 132 -19.49 2.75 5.70
CA ALA A 132 -19.98 4.13 5.54
C ALA A 132 -20.28 4.47 4.09
N THR A 133 -19.46 4.02 3.13
CA THR A 133 -19.65 4.27 1.70
C THR A 133 -20.85 3.49 1.15
N LEU A 134 -21.10 2.28 1.65
CA LEU A 134 -22.28 1.48 1.30
C LEU A 134 -23.58 2.00 1.95
N GLY A 135 -23.47 2.63 3.14
CA GLY A 135 -24.63 3.11 3.89
C GLY A 135 -25.67 2.00 4.12
N GLU A 136 -26.91 2.20 3.68
CA GLU A 136 -28.00 1.22 3.83
C GLU A 136 -27.73 -0.10 3.10
N LEU A 137 -26.89 -0.09 2.06
CA LEU A 137 -26.51 -1.30 1.32
C LEU A 137 -25.61 -2.24 2.14
N ALA A 138 -25.07 -1.81 3.28
CA ALA A 138 -24.28 -2.65 4.19
C ALA A 138 -25.13 -3.37 5.26
N THR A 139 -26.46 -3.18 5.30
CA THR A 139 -27.31 -3.57 6.42
C THR A 139 -28.24 -4.76 6.13
N ALA A 140 -27.78 -5.72 5.32
CA ALA A 140 -28.55 -6.93 5.02
C ALA A 140 -28.99 -7.67 6.30
N GLY A 141 -30.29 -7.98 6.37
CA GLY A 141 -30.89 -8.70 7.50
C GLY A 141 -31.07 -7.87 8.77
N MET A 142 -30.86 -6.53 8.73
CA MET A 142 -31.21 -5.64 9.83
C MET A 142 -32.60 -5.05 9.63
N LEU A 143 -33.25 -4.65 10.74
CA LEU A 143 -34.56 -3.99 10.69
C LEU A 143 -34.45 -2.66 9.91
N GLY A 144 -35.16 -2.55 8.79
CA GLY A 144 -35.07 -1.41 7.88
C GLY A 144 -33.98 -1.52 6.79
N GLY A 145 -33.24 -2.63 6.72
CA GLY A 145 -32.30 -2.87 5.62
C GLY A 145 -32.99 -3.12 4.29
N SER A 146 -32.32 -2.78 3.18
CA SER A 146 -32.79 -3.06 1.83
C SER A 146 -32.78 -4.56 1.54
N ASP A 147 -33.78 -5.06 0.79
CA ASP A 147 -33.77 -6.44 0.27
C ASP A 147 -32.60 -6.73 -0.66
N ARG A 148 -31.92 -5.68 -1.14
CA ARG A 148 -30.72 -5.71 -1.99
C ARG A 148 -29.48 -5.21 -1.25
N ALA A 149 -29.37 -5.47 0.05
CA ALA A 149 -28.21 -5.14 0.85
C ALA A 149 -27.27 -6.35 0.97
N THR A 150 -26.02 -6.08 1.33
CA THR A 150 -25.04 -7.12 1.74
C THR A 150 -24.65 -6.91 3.19
N ARG A 151 -24.05 -7.91 3.81
CA ARG A 151 -23.46 -7.76 5.13
C ARG A 151 -21.94 -7.66 4.99
N VAL A 152 -21.38 -6.62 5.63
CA VAL A 152 -19.94 -6.44 5.76
C VAL A 152 -19.54 -6.88 7.17
N VAL A 153 -18.54 -7.73 7.29
CA VAL A 153 -18.06 -8.23 8.59
C VAL A 153 -16.55 -8.03 8.73
N LEU A 154 -16.09 -7.85 9.98
CA LEU A 154 -14.69 -7.71 10.33
C LEU A 154 -14.22 -8.90 11.16
N LEU A 155 -13.13 -9.55 10.73
CA LEU A 155 -12.48 -10.65 11.44
C LEU A 155 -10.98 -10.38 11.59
N THR A 156 -10.55 -10.12 12.82
CA THR A 156 -9.15 -9.90 13.19
C THR A 156 -8.72 -10.83 14.33
N GLY A 157 -7.45 -10.83 14.69
CA GLY A 157 -6.93 -11.59 15.83
C GLY A 157 -7.54 -11.15 17.16
N SER A 158 -7.83 -9.85 17.31
CA SER A 158 -8.43 -9.25 18.51
C SER A 158 -9.97 -9.37 18.58
N THR A 159 -10.63 -9.98 17.58
CA THR A 159 -12.09 -10.13 17.59
C THR A 159 -12.51 -11.01 18.78
N PRO A 160 -13.37 -10.50 19.73
CA PRO A 160 -13.80 -11.24 20.90
C PRO A 160 -14.49 -12.56 20.54
N ALA A 161 -14.31 -13.60 21.36
CA ALA A 161 -14.79 -14.95 21.05
C ALA A 161 -16.29 -15.05 20.72
N PRO A 162 -17.22 -14.35 21.40
CA PRO A 162 -18.65 -14.37 21.02
C PRO A 162 -18.89 -13.78 19.63
N ALA A 163 -18.32 -12.60 19.34
CA ALA A 163 -18.43 -11.94 18.05
C ALA A 163 -17.76 -12.76 16.95
N ARG A 164 -16.59 -13.37 17.24
CA ARG A 164 -15.90 -14.28 16.33
C ARG A 164 -16.77 -15.44 15.90
N LYS A 165 -17.46 -16.06 16.85
CA LYS A 165 -18.37 -17.19 16.56
C LYS A 165 -19.50 -16.76 15.62
N GLU A 166 -20.08 -15.60 15.86
CA GLU A 166 -21.14 -15.04 15.01
C GLU A 166 -20.63 -14.75 13.60
N VAL A 167 -19.49 -14.04 13.48
CA VAL A 167 -18.86 -13.73 12.18
C VAL A 167 -18.53 -15.00 11.40
N LEU A 168 -17.97 -16.02 12.06
CA LEU A 168 -17.67 -17.31 11.41
C LEU A 168 -18.95 -18.01 10.90
N ALA A 169 -20.05 -17.96 11.64
CA ALA A 169 -21.32 -18.48 11.17
C ALA A 169 -21.83 -17.73 9.93
N GLN A 170 -21.74 -16.39 9.92
CA GLN A 170 -22.14 -15.54 8.79
C GLN A 170 -21.27 -15.73 7.54
N ILE A 171 -19.98 -16.05 7.71
CA ILE A 171 -19.10 -16.41 6.59
C ILE A 171 -19.53 -17.78 6.03
N LYS A 172 -19.77 -18.74 6.90
CA LYS A 172 -20.07 -20.12 6.53
C LYS A 172 -21.44 -20.27 5.86
N ASP A 173 -22.45 -19.52 6.28
CA ASP A 173 -23.79 -19.56 5.68
C ASP A 173 -23.96 -18.64 4.46
N GLY A 174 -22.90 -17.85 4.12
CA GLY A 174 -22.90 -16.95 2.99
C GLY A 174 -23.63 -15.61 3.21
N SER A 175 -24.17 -15.36 4.41
CA SER A 175 -24.88 -14.11 4.73
C SER A 175 -23.94 -12.90 4.81
N ALA A 176 -22.64 -13.11 5.09
CA ALA A 176 -21.61 -12.09 4.96
C ALA A 176 -21.08 -12.07 3.52
N GLY A 177 -21.53 -11.14 2.71
CA GLY A 177 -21.07 -10.99 1.32
C GLY A 177 -19.68 -10.37 1.21
N ILE A 178 -19.30 -9.46 2.13
CA ILE A 178 -17.98 -8.85 2.18
C ILE A 178 -17.33 -9.13 3.53
N VAL A 179 -16.18 -9.78 3.52
CA VAL A 179 -15.43 -10.15 4.71
C VAL A 179 -14.10 -9.41 4.73
N ILE A 180 -13.90 -8.56 5.72
CA ILE A 180 -12.67 -7.78 5.88
C ILE A 180 -11.89 -8.34 7.06
N GLY A 181 -10.57 -8.50 6.91
CA GLY A 181 -9.77 -8.98 8.02
C GLY A 181 -8.27 -8.97 7.74
N THR A 182 -7.55 -9.56 8.66
CA THR A 182 -6.10 -9.74 8.58
C THR A 182 -5.77 -11.21 8.26
N HIS A 183 -4.55 -11.65 8.59
CA HIS A 183 -4.18 -13.07 8.56
C HIS A 183 -5.15 -13.98 9.36
N ALA A 184 -6.00 -13.42 10.21
CA ALA A 184 -7.07 -14.18 10.90
C ALA A 184 -8.02 -14.87 9.91
N LEU A 185 -8.19 -14.35 8.68
CA LEU A 185 -8.96 -14.99 7.62
C LEU A 185 -8.32 -16.29 7.10
N LEU A 186 -7.03 -16.48 7.34
CA LEU A 186 -6.28 -17.68 6.95
C LEU A 186 -6.37 -18.79 7.98
N SER A 187 -6.84 -18.49 9.20
CA SER A 187 -6.87 -19.45 10.30
C SER A 187 -7.84 -20.60 10.02
N GLU A 188 -7.56 -21.78 10.60
CA GLU A 188 -8.48 -22.92 10.58
C GLU A 188 -9.85 -22.52 11.14
N GLY A 189 -10.92 -23.07 10.56
CA GLY A 189 -12.31 -22.78 10.95
C GLY A 189 -12.92 -21.54 10.30
N VAL A 190 -12.22 -20.85 9.39
CA VAL A 190 -12.82 -19.85 8.50
C VAL A 190 -13.19 -20.55 7.19
N ASP A 191 -14.46 -20.87 7.02
CA ASP A 191 -14.99 -21.58 5.86
C ASP A 191 -15.95 -20.65 5.11
N PHE A 192 -15.62 -20.34 3.84
CA PHE A 192 -16.49 -19.55 2.97
C PHE A 192 -17.50 -20.45 2.26
N ALA A 193 -18.73 -19.97 2.11
CA ALA A 193 -19.75 -20.66 1.33
C ALA A 193 -19.40 -20.65 -0.19
N ASP A 194 -19.02 -19.49 -0.73
CA ASP A 194 -18.58 -19.30 -2.12
C ASP A 194 -17.63 -18.12 -2.21
N LEU A 195 -16.34 -18.33 -1.96
CA LEU A 195 -15.31 -17.27 -2.07
C LEU A 195 -14.98 -17.00 -3.54
N GLY A 196 -15.50 -15.90 -4.08
CA GLY A 196 -15.33 -15.52 -5.49
C GLY A 196 -14.21 -14.53 -5.78
N LEU A 197 -13.87 -13.66 -4.82
CA LEU A 197 -12.80 -12.66 -4.98
C LEU A 197 -12.01 -12.49 -3.69
N ILE A 198 -10.70 -12.46 -3.84
CA ILE A 198 -9.74 -12.06 -2.82
C ILE A 198 -9.13 -10.73 -3.21
N VAL A 199 -9.29 -9.70 -2.37
CA VAL A 199 -8.59 -8.44 -2.46
C VAL A 199 -7.48 -8.40 -1.41
N VAL A 200 -6.24 -8.13 -1.81
CA VAL A 200 -5.09 -8.00 -0.92
C VAL A 200 -4.60 -6.56 -0.96
N ASP A 201 -4.66 -5.86 0.16
CA ASP A 201 -4.13 -4.49 0.25
C ASP A 201 -2.69 -4.51 0.76
N GLU A 202 -1.84 -3.61 0.19
CA GLU A 202 -0.41 -3.46 0.54
C GLU A 202 0.37 -4.77 0.45
N GLN A 203 0.42 -5.35 -0.75
CA GLN A 203 1.00 -6.66 -1.05
C GLN A 203 2.39 -6.91 -0.48
N HIS A 204 3.25 -5.89 -0.40
CA HIS A 204 4.63 -6.04 0.07
C HIS A 204 4.74 -6.58 1.51
N ARG A 205 3.63 -6.61 2.25
CA ARG A 205 3.54 -7.14 3.62
C ARG A 205 2.91 -8.54 3.72
N PHE A 206 2.43 -9.08 2.58
CA PHE A 206 1.87 -10.44 2.51
C PHE A 206 2.78 -11.35 1.68
N GLY A 207 3.22 -12.47 2.27
CA GLY A 207 3.96 -13.51 1.55
C GLY A 207 3.10 -14.24 0.51
N VAL A 208 3.75 -14.86 -0.47
CA VAL A 208 3.10 -15.72 -1.48
C VAL A 208 2.31 -16.84 -0.81
N GLU A 209 2.87 -17.45 0.24
CA GLU A 209 2.27 -18.54 1.01
C GLU A 209 0.92 -18.16 1.64
N GLN A 210 0.77 -16.91 2.11
CA GLN A 210 -0.47 -16.45 2.73
C GLN A 210 -1.59 -16.27 1.71
N ARG A 211 -1.28 -15.81 0.49
CA ARG A 211 -2.25 -15.72 -0.60
C ARG A 211 -2.73 -17.09 -1.06
N ASP A 212 -1.80 -18.02 -1.18
CA ASP A 212 -2.12 -19.39 -1.57
C ASP A 212 -2.95 -20.12 -0.51
N ALA A 213 -2.68 -19.89 0.78
CA ALA A 213 -3.49 -20.41 1.87
C ALA A 213 -4.95 -19.98 1.82
N LEU A 214 -5.23 -18.71 1.38
CA LEU A 214 -6.62 -18.27 1.25
C LEU A 214 -7.31 -18.85 0.00
N LYS A 215 -6.57 -19.03 -1.10
CA LYS A 215 -7.09 -19.70 -2.30
C LYS A 215 -7.55 -21.13 -1.99
N LEU A 216 -6.86 -21.84 -1.07
CA LEU A 216 -7.22 -23.20 -0.66
C LEU A 216 -8.53 -23.28 0.15
N LYS A 217 -9.07 -22.14 0.62
CA LYS A 217 -10.37 -22.08 1.33
C LYS A 217 -11.57 -21.98 0.41
N ALA A 218 -11.36 -21.79 -0.88
CA ALA A 218 -12.40 -21.76 -1.88
C ALA A 218 -12.60 -23.14 -2.53
N GLN A 219 -13.82 -23.47 -2.91
CA GLN A 219 -14.12 -24.70 -3.64
C GLN A 219 -13.55 -24.68 -5.08
N LEU A 220 -13.59 -23.51 -5.71
CA LEU A 220 -12.95 -23.22 -7.00
C LEU A 220 -11.98 -22.06 -6.80
N PRO A 221 -10.91 -21.95 -7.61
CA PRO A 221 -9.96 -20.85 -7.53
C PRO A 221 -10.67 -19.48 -7.61
N PRO A 222 -10.59 -18.62 -6.59
CA PRO A 222 -11.21 -17.30 -6.61
C PRO A 222 -10.42 -16.34 -7.50
N HIS A 223 -11.05 -15.27 -7.96
CA HIS A 223 -10.35 -14.14 -8.55
C HIS A 223 -9.44 -13.48 -7.49
N LEU A 224 -8.31 -12.94 -7.92
CA LEU A 224 -7.34 -12.25 -7.07
C LEU A 224 -7.09 -10.82 -7.59
N LEU A 225 -7.34 -9.84 -6.74
CA LEU A 225 -6.99 -8.44 -6.96
C LEU A 225 -6.00 -8.00 -5.89
N VAL A 226 -4.80 -7.67 -6.29
CA VAL A 226 -3.76 -7.18 -5.40
C VAL A 226 -3.66 -5.67 -5.53
N MET A 227 -3.64 -4.93 -4.43
CA MET A 227 -3.50 -3.47 -4.43
C MET A 227 -2.17 -3.06 -3.83
N THR A 228 -1.59 -1.99 -4.39
CA THR A 228 -0.42 -1.32 -3.79
C THR A 228 -0.53 0.19 -3.93
N ALA A 229 -0.15 0.91 -2.87
CA ALA A 229 -0.04 2.36 -2.89
C ALA A 229 1.34 2.85 -3.32
N THR A 230 2.33 1.95 -3.42
CA THR A 230 3.62 2.27 -4.02
C THR A 230 3.53 2.08 -5.53
N PRO A 231 3.70 3.14 -6.32
CA PRO A 231 3.87 2.98 -7.76
C PRO A 231 5.10 2.13 -8.04
N ILE A 232 4.92 1.08 -8.82
CA ILE A 232 6.00 0.18 -9.23
C ILE A 232 6.23 0.44 -10.73
N PRO A 233 7.44 0.80 -11.17
CA PRO A 233 7.73 0.91 -12.59
C PRO A 233 7.33 -0.36 -13.34
N ARG A 234 6.78 -0.19 -14.55
CA ARG A 234 6.19 -1.30 -15.33
C ARG A 234 7.15 -2.47 -15.49
N THR A 235 8.42 -2.20 -15.76
CA THR A 235 9.46 -3.21 -15.90
C THR A 235 9.71 -4.02 -14.65
N VAL A 236 9.76 -3.35 -13.50
CA VAL A 236 9.87 -4.03 -12.19
C VAL A 236 8.62 -4.85 -11.91
N ALA A 237 7.45 -4.30 -12.21
CA ALA A 237 6.20 -5.02 -12.05
C ALA A 237 6.16 -6.27 -12.96
N MET A 238 6.65 -6.19 -14.19
CA MET A 238 6.75 -7.32 -15.15
C MET A 238 7.78 -8.39 -14.74
N THR A 239 8.80 -8.03 -13.94
CA THR A 239 9.82 -8.97 -13.47
C THR A 239 9.50 -9.58 -12.12
N VAL A 240 8.88 -8.82 -11.23
CA VAL A 240 8.56 -9.28 -9.86
C VAL A 240 7.15 -9.90 -9.79
N PHE A 241 6.21 -9.36 -10.58
CA PHE A 241 4.80 -9.73 -10.60
C PHE A 241 4.33 -10.13 -11.99
N GLY A 242 5.22 -10.68 -12.82
CA GLY A 242 4.93 -11.02 -14.22
C GLY A 242 3.87 -12.11 -14.40
N ASP A 243 3.44 -12.74 -13.32
CA ASP A 243 2.29 -13.64 -13.23
C ASP A 243 0.95 -12.90 -13.03
N LEU A 244 0.98 -11.57 -12.81
CA LEU A 244 -0.21 -10.72 -12.65
C LEU A 244 -0.39 -9.81 -13.87
N ASP A 245 -1.65 -9.55 -14.25
CA ASP A 245 -2.00 -8.43 -15.12
C ASP A 245 -1.95 -7.12 -14.33
N ILE A 246 -1.51 -6.03 -14.97
CA ILE A 246 -1.25 -4.77 -14.27
C ILE A 246 -2.22 -3.71 -14.75
N SER A 247 -2.96 -3.12 -13.80
CA SER A 247 -3.77 -1.92 -13.99
C SER A 247 -3.21 -0.78 -13.16
N THR A 248 -3.18 0.42 -13.74
CA THR A 248 -2.58 1.59 -13.10
C THR A 248 -3.57 2.75 -13.03
N LEU A 249 -3.80 3.27 -11.82
CA LEU A 249 -4.53 4.52 -11.61
C LEU A 249 -3.52 5.66 -11.55
N THR A 250 -3.45 6.44 -12.61
CA THR A 250 -2.55 7.61 -12.72
C THR A 250 -3.22 8.90 -12.26
N GLU A 251 -4.56 8.93 -12.25
CA GLU A 251 -5.33 10.12 -11.90
C GLU A 251 -5.57 10.19 -10.40
N LEU A 252 -5.48 11.40 -9.84
CA LEU A 252 -5.95 11.68 -8.50
C LEU A 252 -7.35 12.30 -8.58
N PRO A 253 -8.31 11.87 -7.74
CA PRO A 253 -9.62 12.50 -7.67
C PRO A 253 -9.53 14.01 -7.44
N LYS A 254 -10.45 14.76 -8.05
CA LYS A 254 -10.54 16.21 -7.90
C LYS A 254 -10.71 16.59 -6.42
N GLY A 255 -9.99 17.64 -5.97
CA GLY A 255 -10.15 18.20 -4.62
C GLY A 255 -9.01 17.91 -3.65
N ARG A 256 -7.96 17.21 -4.07
CA ARG A 256 -6.76 17.06 -3.24
C ARG A 256 -5.95 18.35 -3.24
N SER A 257 -5.62 18.84 -2.04
CA SER A 257 -4.79 20.01 -1.87
C SER A 257 -3.31 19.71 -2.16
N PRO A 258 -2.55 20.65 -2.72
CA PRO A 258 -1.12 20.47 -3.00
C PRO A 258 -0.34 20.27 -1.71
N ILE A 259 0.70 19.44 -1.76
CA ILE A 259 1.63 19.25 -0.65
C ILE A 259 2.96 19.87 -1.04
N THR A 260 3.41 20.85 -0.25
CA THR A 260 4.73 21.44 -0.41
C THR A 260 5.73 20.71 0.46
N THR A 261 6.89 20.36 -0.11
CA THR A 261 7.95 19.64 0.62
C THR A 261 9.22 20.46 0.66
N HIS A 262 9.85 20.58 1.83
CA HIS A 262 11.12 21.26 2.02
C HIS A 262 12.12 20.37 2.74
N VAL A 263 13.39 20.43 2.32
CA VAL A 263 14.51 19.81 3.02
C VAL A 263 15.17 20.88 3.90
N ILE A 264 15.38 20.55 5.17
CA ILE A 264 15.98 21.44 6.17
C ILE A 264 17.25 20.78 6.70
N HIS A 265 18.39 21.42 6.50
CA HIS A 265 19.67 20.99 7.06
C HIS A 265 19.80 21.51 8.50
N GLU A 266 19.76 20.61 9.48
CA GLU A 266 19.62 20.96 10.91
C GLU A 266 20.82 21.74 11.45
N VAL A 267 22.04 21.38 11.02
CA VAL A 267 23.29 22.01 11.50
C VAL A 267 23.50 23.37 10.85
N GLU A 268 23.30 23.48 9.54
CA GLU A 268 23.57 24.71 8.78
C GLU A 268 22.44 25.75 8.97
N LYS A 269 21.21 25.31 9.20
CA LYS A 269 20.02 26.16 9.24
C LYS A 269 19.15 25.87 10.47
N PRO A 270 19.71 25.95 11.71
CA PRO A 270 18.98 25.57 12.92
C PRO A 270 17.72 26.42 13.16
N HIS A 271 17.70 27.68 12.71
CA HIS A 271 16.51 28.54 12.79
C HIS A 271 15.30 28.02 11.99
N TYR A 272 15.53 27.22 10.92
CA TYR A 272 14.42 26.57 10.21
C TYR A 272 13.87 25.38 10.96
N VAL A 273 14.66 24.73 11.82
CA VAL A 273 14.17 23.67 12.71
C VAL A 273 13.24 24.28 13.77
N GLU A 274 13.65 25.39 14.39
CA GLU A 274 12.77 26.15 15.32
C GLU A 274 11.49 26.58 14.61
N ARG A 275 11.62 27.09 13.39
CA ARG A 275 10.47 27.52 12.58
C ARG A 275 9.54 26.34 12.22
N ALA A 276 10.04 25.14 12.09
CA ALA A 276 9.21 23.93 11.86
C ALA A 276 8.29 23.65 13.04
N TRP A 277 8.80 23.79 14.27
CA TRP A 277 7.98 23.63 15.49
C TRP A 277 6.95 24.74 15.65
N GLU A 278 7.34 26.00 15.40
CA GLU A 278 6.40 27.12 15.38
C GLU A 278 5.29 26.91 14.33
N ARG A 279 5.63 26.35 13.16
CA ARG A 279 4.64 26.05 12.11
C ARG A 279 3.61 25.02 12.58
N ILE A 280 4.01 24.02 13.35
CA ILE A 280 3.05 23.08 13.97
C ILE A 280 2.10 23.85 14.89
N LEU A 281 2.61 24.73 15.76
CA LEU A 281 1.78 25.53 16.67
C LEU A 281 0.77 26.40 15.92
N GLU A 282 1.21 27.08 14.84
CA GLU A 282 0.35 27.87 13.99
C GLU A 282 -0.77 27.07 13.33
N GLU A 283 -0.46 25.90 12.78
CA GLU A 283 -1.46 25.07 12.11
C GLU A 283 -2.45 24.47 13.12
N VAL A 284 -1.95 24.02 14.28
CA VAL A 284 -2.82 23.52 15.36
C VAL A 284 -3.74 24.63 15.89
N SER A 285 -3.25 25.87 16.01
CA SER A 285 -4.09 27.00 16.40
C SER A 285 -5.25 27.28 15.42
N LYS A 286 -5.11 26.85 14.16
CA LYS A 286 -6.15 26.93 13.11
C LYS A 286 -7.05 25.66 13.07
N GLY A 287 -6.92 24.77 14.06
CA GLY A 287 -7.69 23.52 14.14
C GLY A 287 -7.16 22.41 13.23
N ALA A 288 -5.91 22.49 12.77
CA ALA A 288 -5.24 21.40 12.06
C ALA A 288 -4.50 20.48 13.03
N GLN A 289 -3.97 19.38 12.52
CA GLN A 289 -3.16 18.41 13.24
C GLN A 289 -1.84 18.17 12.55
N ALA A 290 -0.85 17.64 13.29
CA ALA A 290 0.50 17.43 12.78
C ALA A 290 1.01 16.02 13.08
N TYR A 291 1.89 15.52 12.19
CA TYR A 291 2.71 14.35 12.42
C TYR A 291 4.17 14.75 12.59
N VAL A 292 4.87 14.07 13.50
CA VAL A 292 6.32 14.10 13.62
C VAL A 292 6.83 12.67 13.58
N VAL A 293 7.71 12.34 12.65
CA VAL A 293 8.16 10.96 12.41
C VAL A 293 9.65 10.84 12.67
N ALA A 294 10.06 9.78 13.37
CA ALA A 294 11.44 9.40 13.59
C ALA A 294 11.71 7.95 13.13
N PRO A 295 12.93 7.62 12.67
CA PRO A 295 13.20 6.30 12.09
C PRO A 295 13.30 5.17 13.12
N ARG A 296 13.59 5.46 14.41
CA ARG A 296 13.88 4.48 15.46
C ARG A 296 13.02 4.67 16.70
N ILE A 297 12.88 3.59 17.49
CA ILE A 297 12.15 3.62 18.77
C ILE A 297 13.08 4.09 19.90
N GLU A 298 14.32 3.58 19.98
CA GLU A 298 15.29 3.87 21.03
C GLU A 298 16.64 4.33 20.47
N SER A 299 17.37 5.14 21.20
CA SER A 299 18.77 5.42 20.94
C SER A 299 19.59 4.16 21.26
N SER A 300 20.32 3.60 20.29
CA SER A 300 21.17 2.45 20.54
C SER A 300 22.55 2.91 21.06
N GLU A 301 22.86 2.67 22.32
CA GLU A 301 24.18 2.90 22.93
C GLU A 301 25.26 1.89 22.45
N LYS A 302 24.92 0.89 21.61
CA LYS A 302 25.78 -0.27 21.32
C LYS A 302 26.49 -0.26 19.95
N ASP A 303 26.14 0.62 19.05
CA ASP A 303 26.81 0.71 17.75
C ASP A 303 27.90 1.81 17.82
N GLY A 304 29.16 1.42 18.00
CA GLY A 304 30.32 2.31 18.11
C GLY A 304 30.69 3.07 16.81
N ASP A 305 29.72 3.55 16.10
CA ASP A 305 29.84 4.39 14.91
C ASP A 305 29.44 5.82 15.30
N GLU A 306 30.42 6.70 15.46
CA GLU A 306 30.26 8.10 15.88
C GLU A 306 29.25 8.88 15.00
N SER A 307 29.04 8.44 13.75
CA SER A 307 28.03 9.04 12.85
C SER A 307 26.58 8.71 13.25
N ARG A 308 26.37 7.81 14.23
CA ARG A 308 25.05 7.35 14.71
C ARG A 308 24.60 7.95 16.03
N GLU A 309 25.47 8.69 16.71
CA GLU A 309 25.20 9.29 18.03
C GLU A 309 24.10 10.38 18.00
N HIS A 310 23.84 10.98 16.85
CA HIS A 310 22.88 12.09 16.69
C HIS A 310 21.48 11.66 16.18
N ALA A 311 21.21 10.35 16.07
CA ALA A 311 19.91 9.89 15.58
C ALA A 311 18.81 10.08 16.61
N HIS A 312 17.77 10.79 16.24
CA HIS A 312 16.59 10.98 17.07
C HIS A 312 15.81 9.66 17.26
N SER A 313 15.70 9.17 18.49
CA SER A 313 14.71 8.15 18.79
C SER A 313 13.32 8.79 18.92
N VAL A 314 12.27 8.04 18.60
CA VAL A 314 10.90 8.56 18.73
C VAL A 314 10.58 8.97 20.18
N GLU A 315 11.15 8.27 21.15
CA GLU A 315 10.95 8.56 22.59
C GLU A 315 11.70 9.81 23.02
N SER A 316 12.97 10.00 22.61
CA SER A 316 13.74 11.21 22.91
C SER A 316 13.11 12.44 22.23
N LEU A 317 12.68 12.29 20.99
CA LEU A 317 12.02 13.36 20.27
C LEU A 317 10.67 13.73 20.90
N TYR A 318 9.89 12.75 21.36
CA TYR A 318 8.65 12.98 22.08
C TYR A 318 8.91 13.77 23.38
N GLN A 319 9.91 13.37 24.17
CA GLN A 319 10.28 14.08 25.41
C GLN A 319 10.73 15.52 25.12
N PHE A 320 11.61 15.70 24.13
CA PHE A 320 12.07 17.02 23.71
C PHE A 320 10.90 17.94 23.31
N LEU A 321 9.99 17.44 22.50
CA LEU A 321 8.87 18.23 22.00
C LEU A 321 7.85 18.57 23.10
N THR A 322 7.54 17.62 23.99
CA THR A 322 6.56 17.81 25.08
C THR A 322 7.08 18.67 26.22
N GLN A 323 8.39 18.64 26.49
CA GLN A 323 9.01 19.51 27.51
C GLN A 323 9.42 20.88 26.95
N GLY A 324 9.54 21.00 25.65
CA GLY A 324 10.03 22.18 24.94
C GLY A 324 9.00 22.84 24.02
N PRO A 325 9.23 22.81 22.68
CA PRO A 325 8.50 23.65 21.73
C PRO A 325 6.99 23.33 21.64
N LEU A 326 6.56 22.10 21.86
CA LEU A 326 5.16 21.70 21.76
C LEU A 326 4.48 21.45 23.12
N ARG A 327 5.03 21.98 24.22
CA ARG A 327 4.50 21.78 25.59
C ARG A 327 3.04 22.22 25.79
N SER A 328 2.54 23.07 24.94
CA SER A 328 1.16 23.59 25.01
C SER A 328 0.16 22.69 24.25
N LEU A 329 0.64 21.70 23.50
CA LEU A 329 -0.17 20.81 22.67
C LEU A 329 -0.42 19.46 23.35
N ARG A 330 -1.51 18.81 22.97
CA ARG A 330 -1.78 17.41 23.30
C ARG A 330 -0.99 16.51 22.35
N VAL A 331 0.15 16.02 22.80
CA VAL A 331 1.06 15.22 21.98
C VAL A 331 0.87 13.73 22.29
N GLY A 332 0.60 12.92 21.27
CA GLY A 332 0.54 11.46 21.35
C GLY A 332 1.83 10.81 20.88
N LEU A 333 2.15 9.62 21.42
CA LEU A 333 3.30 8.79 21.01
C LEU A 333 2.83 7.47 20.43
N LEU A 334 3.31 7.11 19.22
CA LEU A 334 2.93 5.88 18.51
C LEU A 334 4.15 5.17 17.96
N HIS A 335 4.43 3.94 18.42
CA HIS A 335 5.55 3.15 17.95
C HIS A 335 5.27 1.63 17.92
N GLY A 336 6.16 0.86 17.31
CA GLY A 336 5.98 -0.57 17.06
C GLY A 336 5.80 -1.43 18.32
N LYS A 337 6.40 -1.04 19.46
CA LYS A 337 6.35 -1.81 20.73
C LYS A 337 5.00 -1.75 21.45
N LEU A 338 4.14 -0.78 21.12
CA LEU A 338 2.80 -0.69 21.70
C LEU A 338 1.94 -1.88 21.26
N THR A 339 1.02 -2.29 22.11
CA THR A 339 0.02 -3.30 21.77
C THR A 339 -0.93 -2.81 20.67
N SER A 340 -1.58 -3.71 19.96
CA SER A 340 -2.56 -3.34 18.92
C SER A 340 -3.69 -2.46 19.46
N GLU A 341 -4.16 -2.76 20.68
CA GLU A 341 -5.22 -1.99 21.35
C GLU A 341 -4.78 -0.56 21.68
N GLU A 342 -3.55 -0.38 22.16
CA GLU A 342 -2.98 0.93 22.46
C GLU A 342 -2.80 1.75 21.17
N LYS A 343 -2.27 1.14 20.09
CA LYS A 343 -2.16 1.77 18.77
C LYS A 343 -3.51 2.24 18.27
N ASP A 344 -4.52 1.39 18.36
CA ASP A 344 -5.89 1.70 17.94
C ASP A 344 -6.49 2.85 18.74
N ARG A 345 -6.27 2.86 20.06
CA ARG A 345 -6.75 3.93 20.94
C ARG A 345 -6.12 5.27 20.58
N ILE A 346 -4.78 5.32 20.44
CA ILE A 346 -4.05 6.54 20.10
C ILE A 346 -4.47 7.05 18.73
N MET A 347 -4.57 6.17 17.73
CA MET A 347 -4.99 6.55 16.39
C MET A 347 -6.43 7.05 16.33
N ARG A 348 -7.34 6.47 17.12
CA ARG A 348 -8.72 6.99 17.25
C ARG A 348 -8.76 8.35 17.88
N SER A 349 -8.05 8.56 19.01
CA SER A 349 -7.95 9.86 19.65
C SER A 349 -7.35 10.93 18.74
N PHE A 350 -6.36 10.55 17.91
CA PHE A 350 -5.80 11.46 16.92
C PHE A 350 -6.81 11.76 15.80
N ALA A 351 -7.51 10.77 15.28
CA ALA A 351 -8.52 10.98 14.25
C ALA A 351 -9.73 11.80 14.72
N GLN A 352 -10.06 11.74 16.02
CA GLN A 352 -11.13 12.51 16.66
C GLN A 352 -10.71 13.95 17.02
N GLY A 353 -9.41 14.28 16.92
CA GLY A 353 -8.88 15.59 17.28
C GLY A 353 -8.58 15.77 18.76
N ASP A 354 -8.57 14.68 19.56
CA ASP A 354 -8.17 14.71 20.97
C ASP A 354 -6.65 14.85 21.14
N ILE A 355 -5.89 14.52 20.11
CA ILE A 355 -4.43 14.69 20.01
C ILE A 355 -4.16 15.68 18.88
N ASP A 356 -3.34 16.69 19.17
CA ASP A 356 -2.98 17.77 18.22
C ASP A 356 -1.78 17.39 17.36
N CYS A 357 -0.79 16.72 17.97
CA CYS A 357 0.42 16.28 17.29
C CYS A 357 0.72 14.82 17.63
N LEU A 358 0.97 14.00 16.62
CA LEU A 358 1.33 12.59 16.79
C LEU A 358 2.80 12.38 16.47
N VAL A 359 3.60 12.05 17.47
CA VAL A 359 5.00 11.63 17.33
C VAL A 359 5.03 10.13 17.10
N ALA A 360 5.61 9.67 16.00
CA ALA A 360 5.53 8.27 15.61
C ALA A 360 6.78 7.75 14.91
N THR A 361 6.92 6.41 14.84
CA THR A 361 7.83 5.75 13.92
C THR A 361 7.13 5.51 12.57
N THR A 362 7.75 4.76 11.67
CA THR A 362 7.18 4.30 10.38
C THR A 362 5.84 3.56 10.49
N VAL A 363 5.37 3.25 11.69
CA VAL A 363 4.07 2.60 11.91
C VAL A 363 2.91 3.38 11.30
N ILE A 364 3.04 4.72 11.16
CA ILE A 364 2.04 5.57 10.49
C ILE A 364 2.06 5.49 8.96
N GLU A 365 3.07 4.88 8.36
CA GLU A 365 3.11 4.58 6.92
C GLU A 365 1.87 3.78 6.49
N VAL A 366 1.38 2.95 7.41
CA VAL A 366 0.17 2.15 7.27
C VAL A 366 -0.80 2.58 8.38
N GLY A 367 -1.80 3.40 8.09
CA GLY A 367 -2.67 3.88 9.16
C GLY A 367 -3.89 4.68 8.71
N VAL A 368 -4.60 5.17 9.70
CA VAL A 368 -5.86 5.90 9.59
C VAL A 368 -5.71 7.17 8.78
N ASP A 369 -6.68 7.45 7.94
CA ASP A 369 -6.82 8.71 7.24
C ASP A 369 -7.26 9.81 8.22
N VAL A 370 -6.47 10.89 8.30
CA VAL A 370 -6.76 12.04 9.15
C VAL A 370 -6.80 13.30 8.28
N PRO A 371 -7.99 13.70 7.78
CA PRO A 371 -8.13 14.82 6.85
C PRO A 371 -7.64 16.17 7.40
N ASN A 372 -7.65 16.33 8.73
CA ASN A 372 -7.18 17.54 9.41
C ASN A 372 -5.65 17.63 9.56
N ALA A 373 -4.90 16.57 9.24
CA ALA A 373 -3.44 16.61 9.32
C ALA A 373 -2.88 17.39 8.13
N THR A 374 -2.25 18.52 8.42
CA THR A 374 -1.69 19.43 7.40
C THR A 374 -0.17 19.52 7.44
N VAL A 375 0.47 19.15 8.54
CA VAL A 375 1.92 19.23 8.70
C VAL A 375 2.50 17.85 8.99
N MET A 376 3.56 17.52 8.26
CA MET A 376 4.42 16.35 8.46
C MET A 376 5.85 16.83 8.66
N VAL A 377 6.47 16.49 9.79
CA VAL A 377 7.90 16.68 10.03
C VAL A 377 8.55 15.31 10.13
N ILE A 378 9.58 15.06 9.33
CA ILE A 378 10.31 13.79 9.33
C ILE A 378 11.74 14.07 9.79
N ALA A 379 12.09 13.61 10.98
CA ALA A 379 13.43 13.70 11.55
C ALA A 379 14.33 12.62 10.94
N ASP A 380 15.63 12.90 10.81
CA ASP A 380 16.62 12.01 10.16
C ASP A 380 16.07 11.45 8.81
N ALA A 381 15.54 12.33 7.97
CA ALA A 381 14.83 11.95 6.74
C ALA A 381 15.70 11.14 5.77
N ASP A 382 17.02 11.29 5.81
CA ASP A 382 18.01 10.55 5.02
C ASP A 382 18.03 9.04 5.32
N ARG A 383 17.49 8.63 6.47
CA ARG A 383 17.39 7.21 6.87
C ARG A 383 16.20 6.48 6.28
N PHE A 384 15.31 7.21 5.63
CA PHE A 384 14.13 6.65 4.96
C PHE A 384 14.39 6.43 3.47
N GLY A 385 13.80 5.39 2.92
CA GLY A 385 13.74 5.22 1.46
C GLY A 385 12.80 6.24 0.81
N ILE A 386 13.01 6.52 -0.47
CA ILE A 386 12.18 7.47 -1.25
C ILE A 386 10.71 7.08 -1.18
N SER A 387 10.40 5.78 -1.37
CA SER A 387 9.04 5.26 -1.31
C SER A 387 8.37 5.49 0.05
N GLN A 388 9.14 5.33 1.15
CA GLN A 388 8.63 5.58 2.51
C GLN A 388 8.35 7.07 2.73
N LEU A 389 9.28 7.96 2.32
CA LEU A 389 9.07 9.41 2.40
C LEU A 389 7.84 9.84 1.60
N HIS A 390 7.65 9.26 0.41
CA HIS A 390 6.47 9.53 -0.42
C HIS A 390 5.17 9.08 0.26
N GLN A 391 5.14 7.89 0.84
CA GLN A 391 3.97 7.38 1.57
C GLN A 391 3.67 8.21 2.82
N LEU A 392 4.69 8.59 3.61
CA LEU A 392 4.54 9.46 4.77
C LEU A 392 4.01 10.84 4.35
N ARG A 393 4.61 11.47 3.32
CA ARG A 393 4.12 12.74 2.75
C ARG A 393 2.65 12.64 2.34
N GLY A 394 2.24 11.52 1.77
CA GLY A 394 0.86 11.25 1.38
C GLY A 394 -0.15 11.18 2.53
N ARG A 395 0.30 11.23 3.80
CA ARG A 395 -0.56 11.24 4.99
C ARG A 395 -1.09 12.62 5.36
N VAL A 396 -0.55 13.68 4.79
CA VAL A 396 -1.03 15.06 4.96
C VAL A 396 -1.65 15.61 3.67
N GLY A 397 -2.41 16.71 3.77
CA GLY A 397 -3.07 17.31 2.60
C GLY A 397 -4.22 16.47 2.03
N ARG A 398 -4.86 15.63 2.85
CA ARG A 398 -6.02 14.80 2.45
C ARG A 398 -7.35 15.52 2.55
N GLY A 399 -7.38 16.64 3.24
CA GLY A 399 -8.54 17.53 3.35
C GLY A 399 -8.47 18.71 2.38
N ALA A 400 -9.32 19.71 2.63
CA ALA A 400 -9.39 20.95 1.84
C ALA A 400 -8.19 21.89 2.04
N LYS A 401 -7.35 21.66 3.08
CA LYS A 401 -6.21 22.50 3.41
C LYS A 401 -4.93 21.95 2.76
N PRO A 402 -4.02 22.83 2.25
CA PRO A 402 -2.74 22.39 1.68
C PRO A 402 -1.87 21.69 2.73
N GLY A 403 -1.11 20.68 2.29
CA GLY A 403 -0.17 19.95 3.13
C GLY A 403 1.23 20.56 3.11
N LEU A 404 1.96 20.43 4.22
CA LEU A 404 3.35 20.80 4.36
C LEU A 404 4.14 19.59 4.86
N CYS A 405 5.22 19.21 4.15
CA CYS A 405 6.14 18.17 4.56
C CYS A 405 7.55 18.75 4.74
N LEU A 406 8.13 18.58 5.93
CA LEU A 406 9.46 19.08 6.29
C LEU A 406 10.36 17.89 6.55
N LEU A 407 11.43 17.78 5.77
CA LEU A 407 12.44 16.71 5.86
C LEU A 407 13.66 17.27 6.57
N LEU A 408 13.88 16.85 7.82
CA LEU A 408 15.03 17.26 8.63
C LEU A 408 16.19 16.29 8.39
N THR A 409 17.40 16.81 8.21
CA THR A 409 18.58 16.00 7.97
C THR A 409 19.86 16.70 8.39
N THR A 410 20.88 15.92 8.70
CA THR A 410 22.25 16.40 9.01
C THR A 410 23.27 16.03 7.94
N VAL A 411 22.85 15.34 6.86
CA VAL A 411 23.77 14.84 5.82
C VAL A 411 24.32 15.97 4.94
N ASP A 412 25.54 15.78 4.46
CA ASP A 412 26.23 16.70 3.57
C ASP A 412 25.39 17.03 2.30
N GLU A 413 25.42 18.29 1.86
CA GLU A 413 24.69 18.76 0.67
C GLU A 413 25.09 18.01 -0.62
N GLN A 414 26.30 17.47 -0.71
CA GLN A 414 26.80 16.72 -1.88
C GLN A 414 26.59 15.21 -1.76
N SER A 415 25.92 14.72 -0.72
CA SER A 415 25.71 13.30 -0.51
C SER A 415 24.59 12.77 -1.41
N ALA A 416 24.67 11.48 -1.78
CA ALA A 416 23.60 10.77 -2.46
C ALA A 416 22.29 10.76 -1.64
N ALA A 417 22.39 10.83 -0.31
CA ALA A 417 21.21 10.94 0.56
C ALA A 417 20.51 12.29 0.37
N MET A 418 21.25 13.40 0.26
CA MET A 418 20.68 14.71 -0.01
C MET A 418 20.02 14.75 -1.40
N GLU A 419 20.63 14.14 -2.41
CA GLU A 419 20.01 14.05 -3.75
C GLU A 419 18.64 13.35 -3.70
N ARG A 420 18.52 12.27 -2.91
CA ARG A 420 17.22 11.57 -2.68
C ARG A 420 16.20 12.49 -2.04
N LEU A 421 16.56 13.20 -0.97
CA LEU A 421 15.67 14.12 -0.28
C LEU A 421 15.19 15.26 -1.20
N GLN A 422 16.11 15.80 -2.01
CA GLN A 422 15.79 16.83 -3.00
C GLN A 422 14.86 16.29 -4.10
N ALA A 423 15.03 15.04 -4.55
CA ALA A 423 14.12 14.41 -5.50
C ALA A 423 12.70 14.35 -4.93
N VAL A 424 12.55 13.91 -3.67
CA VAL A 424 11.25 13.89 -2.98
C VAL A 424 10.66 15.29 -2.81
N ALA A 425 11.49 16.31 -2.60
CA ALA A 425 11.02 17.69 -2.48
C ALA A 425 10.55 18.29 -3.81
N ARG A 426 11.17 17.91 -4.92
CA ARG A 426 10.86 18.44 -6.26
C ARG A 426 9.67 17.77 -6.93
N SER A 427 9.52 16.47 -6.75
CA SER A 427 8.48 15.69 -7.41
C SER A 427 7.38 15.22 -6.42
N VAL A 428 6.16 15.31 -6.89
CA VAL A 428 4.98 14.71 -6.23
C VAL A 428 4.55 13.41 -6.93
N ASP A 429 5.11 13.11 -8.10
CA ASP A 429 4.82 11.91 -8.87
C ASP A 429 5.53 10.68 -8.25
N GLY A 430 4.74 9.76 -7.73
CA GLY A 430 5.27 8.54 -7.11
C GLY A 430 5.94 7.59 -8.11
N PHE A 431 5.56 7.60 -9.41
CA PHE A 431 6.23 6.79 -10.43
C PHE A 431 7.62 7.34 -10.75
N GLU A 432 7.76 8.66 -10.87
CA GLU A 432 9.06 9.32 -11.02
C GLU A 432 9.97 9.02 -9.82
N LEU A 433 9.44 9.17 -8.60
CA LEU A 433 10.16 8.87 -7.37
C LEU A 433 10.56 7.41 -7.25
N ALA A 434 9.71 6.48 -7.65
CA ALA A 434 10.04 5.06 -7.67
C ALA A 434 11.17 4.74 -8.65
N ARG A 435 11.25 5.42 -9.82
CA ARG A 435 12.38 5.29 -10.75
C ARG A 435 13.68 5.79 -10.11
N VAL A 436 13.66 6.95 -9.46
CA VAL A 436 14.85 7.50 -8.77
C VAL A 436 15.30 6.57 -7.64
N ASP A 437 14.38 6.00 -6.86
CA ASP A 437 14.70 5.04 -5.78
C ASP A 437 15.41 3.78 -6.33
N LEU A 438 14.94 3.28 -7.46
CA LEU A 438 15.49 2.11 -8.13
C LEU A 438 16.85 2.36 -8.76
N ASP A 439 17.04 3.53 -9.39
CA ASP A 439 18.34 3.90 -10.00
C ASP A 439 19.45 4.01 -8.95
N GLN A 440 19.12 4.41 -7.73
CA GLN A 440 20.07 4.59 -6.63
C GLN A 440 20.31 3.32 -5.81
N ARG A 441 19.34 2.39 -5.74
CA ARG A 441 19.53 1.08 -5.11
C ARG A 441 20.38 0.22 -6.05
N ARG A 442 21.37 -0.49 -5.50
CA ARG A 442 22.01 -1.56 -6.26
C ARG A 442 20.94 -2.61 -6.56
N GLU A 443 20.78 -2.95 -7.82
CA GLU A 443 19.71 -3.76 -8.39
C GLU A 443 19.45 -5.12 -7.69
N GLY A 444 20.45 -5.66 -6.96
CA GLY A 444 20.28 -6.84 -6.13
C GLY A 444 19.29 -6.72 -4.97
N ASP A 445 19.04 -5.50 -4.48
CA ASP A 445 18.13 -5.27 -3.36
C ASP A 445 16.65 -5.18 -3.80
N VAL A 446 16.37 -4.85 -5.06
CA VAL A 446 15.01 -4.67 -5.58
C VAL A 446 14.24 -5.99 -5.65
N LEU A 447 14.91 -7.06 -6.04
CA LEU A 447 14.32 -8.40 -6.14
C LEU A 447 14.38 -9.19 -4.82
N GLY A 448 15.34 -8.86 -3.94
CA GLY A 448 15.49 -9.50 -2.63
C GLY A 448 14.57 -8.97 -1.54
N ALA A 449 14.16 -7.70 -1.60
CA ALA A 449 13.28 -7.10 -0.58
C ALA A 449 11.82 -7.57 -0.68
N SER A 450 11.39 -8.07 -1.85
CA SER A 450 10.03 -8.57 -2.06
C SER A 450 9.85 -10.06 -1.72
N GLN A 451 10.96 -10.80 -1.51
CA GLN A 451 10.92 -12.24 -1.22
C GLN A 451 11.96 -12.58 -0.13
N SER A 452 11.52 -12.54 1.13
CA SER A 452 12.16 -13.21 2.28
C SER A 452 13.67 -13.46 2.18
N GLY A 453 14.51 -12.43 2.36
CA GLY A 453 15.91 -12.59 2.81
C GLY A 453 16.90 -13.30 1.88
N SER A 454 16.52 -13.72 0.68
CA SER A 454 17.44 -14.35 -0.27
C SER A 454 18.04 -13.31 -1.23
N ARG A 455 19.34 -13.38 -1.47
CA ARG A 455 20.04 -12.56 -2.46
C ARG A 455 19.41 -12.76 -3.83
N SER A 456 19.24 -11.68 -4.60
CA SER A 456 18.84 -11.77 -6.02
C SER A 456 19.75 -12.76 -6.75
N HIS A 457 19.12 -13.70 -7.48
CA HIS A 457 19.86 -14.65 -8.31
C HIS A 457 20.23 -14.06 -9.68
N LEU A 458 19.74 -12.85 -10.02
CA LEU A 458 20.09 -12.16 -11.25
C LEU A 458 21.52 -11.61 -11.15
N ARG A 459 22.35 -11.94 -12.16
CA ARG A 459 23.76 -11.59 -12.19
C ARG A 459 24.09 -10.48 -13.19
N LEU A 460 23.39 -10.46 -14.32
CA LEU A 460 23.64 -9.59 -15.45
C LEU A 460 22.48 -8.65 -15.74
N LEU A 461 21.26 -9.14 -15.65
CA LEU A 461 20.05 -8.40 -15.98
C LEU A 461 19.83 -7.22 -15.03
N ARG A 462 19.65 -6.05 -15.63
CA ARG A 462 19.38 -4.79 -14.94
C ARG A 462 17.98 -4.29 -15.29
N VAL A 463 17.04 -4.52 -14.38
CA VAL A 463 15.60 -4.39 -14.62
C VAL A 463 15.21 -3.03 -15.23
N LEU A 464 15.87 -1.94 -14.84
CA LEU A 464 15.57 -0.60 -15.36
C LEU A 464 16.30 -0.25 -16.65
N ARG A 465 17.51 -0.79 -16.85
CA ARG A 465 18.34 -0.48 -18.03
C ARG A 465 17.99 -1.38 -19.22
N ASP A 466 17.59 -2.61 -18.94
CA ASP A 466 17.35 -3.63 -19.93
C ASP A 466 15.85 -3.82 -20.22
N GLU A 467 15.05 -2.73 -20.08
CA GLU A 467 13.59 -2.74 -20.24
C GLU A 467 13.13 -3.33 -21.55
N SER A 468 13.70 -2.90 -22.67
CA SER A 468 13.39 -3.45 -24.00
C SER A 468 13.72 -4.93 -24.11
N MET A 469 14.84 -5.34 -23.53
CA MET A 469 15.28 -6.76 -23.51
C MET A 469 14.33 -7.65 -22.70
N ILE A 470 13.79 -7.13 -21.59
CA ILE A 470 12.79 -7.83 -20.78
C ILE A 470 11.46 -7.95 -21.53
N GLU A 471 11.05 -6.91 -22.26
CA GLU A 471 9.85 -6.95 -23.12
C GLU A 471 10.00 -7.96 -24.25
N ASP A 472 11.14 -7.96 -24.96
CA ASP A 472 11.44 -8.93 -26.02
C ASP A 472 11.46 -10.36 -25.46
N ALA A 473 12.13 -10.58 -24.31
CA ALA A 473 12.17 -11.88 -23.64
C ALA A 473 10.78 -12.36 -23.21
N ARG A 474 9.87 -11.45 -22.82
CA ARG A 474 8.48 -11.79 -22.49
C ARG A 474 7.69 -12.25 -23.70
N ILE A 475 7.85 -11.56 -24.84
CA ILE A 475 7.20 -11.95 -26.11
C ILE A 475 7.67 -13.34 -26.53
N ASP A 476 8.99 -13.57 -26.50
CA ASP A 476 9.58 -14.86 -26.84
C ASP A 476 9.10 -15.97 -25.89
N ALA A 477 9.11 -15.72 -24.56
CA ALA A 477 8.64 -16.67 -23.57
C ALA A 477 7.18 -17.08 -23.77
N THR A 478 6.31 -16.11 -24.15
CA THR A 478 4.89 -16.37 -24.45
C THR A 478 4.71 -17.19 -25.74
N THR A 479 5.64 -17.03 -26.69
CA THR A 479 5.60 -17.77 -27.98
C THR A 479 6.10 -19.21 -27.82
N ILE A 480 7.01 -19.46 -26.86
CA ILE A 480 7.62 -20.78 -26.61
C ILE A 480 6.64 -21.71 -25.84
N LEU A 481 5.80 -21.16 -24.96
CA LEU A 481 4.83 -21.89 -24.13
C LEU A 481 3.46 -21.98 -24.76
#